data_f401483fd5185f98ace87ff01f4d4e0d
#
_entry.id   f401483fd5185f98ace87ff01f4d4e0d
#
_cell.length_a   1.000
_cell.length_b   1.000
_cell.length_c   1.000
_cell.angle_alpha   90.00
_cell.angle_beta   90.00
_cell.angle_gamma   90.00
#
_symmetry.space_group_name_H-M   'P 1'
#
loop_
_entity.id
_entity.type
_entity.pdbx_description
1 polymer ?
#
loop_
_entity_poly.entity_id
_entity_poly.type
_entity_poly.pdbx_seq_one_letter_code
_entity_poly.pdbx_strand_id
1 'polypeptide(L)'
;WCDGSYLEDQDKFRMSGIFRDVYILKRPKQAISDYHIKTRIEDMLAKVEIEMKFYSPLNVKISIEDRNGAVVALGSIAEEGTAVLEIASPELWNTENPYLYKLILETENEVIVDHIALRKIEIKDQVIYLNGQKIKFRGVNRHDSDPVTGFTINPEQITTDLTLMKQHNFNAIRSSHYPNAPFFYEMCDKYGFMVIDEADIEAHGPFMIYRKEDTDYNRFKRWNEKIADDPVWEEAIVDRVKLMVERDKNRFCIVMWSMGNESAYGCNFEKALEWTKNFDPDRITQYESARYRNYDETYDYSNLDVYSRMYPALSEIQEYLDKDGSKPFLLVEYCHSMGNGPGDFEDYFQMIQDNDKMCGGFVWEWCDHAIAHGTAENGKTIYAYGGDHGEEIHDGNFCMDGLVYPDRTVHTGLLEYKNVYRPARVISYDKESGELVLHNYMDFDDLKDYVKISYELTQDGLVISKGILPEFSVAPHGEGKTNLKINVPENGKCYLKLIYHLKKELPLLDEDHILGFDEIEVSQKDAKCQLAEKWVEKTVTDSELQVSEDDTQIHI
;
A
#
# COMPACT_ATOMS: atom_id res chain seq x y z
N TRP A 1 15.63 8.82 28.64
CA TRP A 1 16.15 9.54 27.46
C TRP A 1 17.47 8.90 27.04
N CYS A 2 17.62 8.58 25.78
CA CYS A 2 18.86 8.10 25.18
C CYS A 2 18.97 8.70 23.78
N ASP A 3 20.16 8.62 23.16
CA ASP A 3 20.40 9.18 21.83
C ASP A 3 19.53 8.51 20.75
N GLY A 4 19.11 7.27 20.95
CA GLY A 4 18.17 6.58 20.06
C GLY A 4 16.85 7.33 19.85
N SER A 5 16.39 8.14 20.83
CA SER A 5 15.17 8.94 20.67
C SER A 5 15.24 9.99 19.56
N TYR A 6 16.46 10.38 19.11
CA TYR A 6 16.63 11.26 17.95
C TYR A 6 16.40 10.56 16.61
N LEU A 7 16.41 9.21 16.59
CA LEU A 7 16.14 8.39 15.40
C LEU A 7 14.76 7.72 15.43
N GLU A 8 13.92 7.99 16.44
CA GLU A 8 12.61 7.34 16.63
C GLU A 8 11.54 8.38 16.94
N ASP A 9 11.57 9.51 16.23
CA ASP A 9 10.70 10.65 16.45
C ASP A 9 9.42 10.55 15.61
N GLN A 10 8.51 9.65 16.01
CA GLN A 10 7.25 9.39 15.32
C GLN A 10 6.17 10.43 15.67
N ASP A 11 5.34 10.82 14.71
CA ASP A 11 4.29 11.86 14.84
C ASP A 11 3.04 11.41 15.63
N LYS A 12 3.09 10.26 16.25
CA LYS A 12 2.00 9.70 17.05
C LYS A 12 2.36 9.58 18.53
N PHE A 13 1.43 9.05 19.34
CA PHE A 13 1.64 8.84 20.77
C PHE A 13 2.94 8.09 21.06
N ARG A 14 3.64 8.49 22.12
CA ARG A 14 4.89 7.89 22.59
C ARG A 14 4.58 6.92 23.72
N MET A 15 4.95 5.66 23.55
CA MET A 15 4.73 4.61 24.53
C MET A 15 6.05 3.97 24.94
N SER A 16 6.09 3.48 26.18
CA SER A 16 7.24 2.75 26.74
C SER A 16 6.89 1.29 26.94
N GLY A 17 7.90 0.44 26.90
CA GLY A 17 7.78 -0.98 27.19
C GLY A 17 8.12 -1.88 26.00
N ILE A 18 7.97 -3.18 26.23
CA ILE A 18 8.23 -4.21 25.19
C ILE A 18 6.90 -4.49 24.49
N PHE A 19 6.80 -4.12 23.22
CA PHE A 19 5.57 -4.23 22.42
C PHE A 19 5.62 -5.37 21.37
N ARG A 20 6.72 -6.12 21.33
CA ARG A 20 6.88 -7.35 20.55
C ARG A 20 7.04 -8.55 21.46
N ASP A 21 6.77 -9.74 20.93
CA ASP A 21 6.87 -10.98 21.68
C ASP A 21 8.28 -11.25 22.18
N VAL A 22 8.38 -11.72 23.42
CA VAL A 22 9.60 -12.20 24.03
C VAL A 22 9.44 -13.68 24.36
N TYR A 23 10.29 -14.51 23.80
CA TYR A 23 10.22 -15.97 23.97
C TYR A 23 11.58 -16.61 24.12
N ILE A 24 11.61 -17.80 24.70
CA ILE A 24 12.80 -18.65 24.77
C ILE A 24 12.68 -19.75 23.71
N LEU A 25 13.54 -19.70 22.70
CA LEU A 25 13.62 -20.73 21.67
C LEU A 25 14.65 -21.78 22.05
N LYS A 26 14.18 -23.01 22.35
CA LYS A 26 15.06 -24.15 22.56
C LYS A 26 15.25 -24.92 21.26
N ARG A 27 16.49 -24.99 20.79
CA ARG A 27 16.85 -25.69 19.56
C ARG A 27 17.90 -26.78 19.82
N PRO A 28 18.04 -27.79 18.93
CA PRO A 28 19.15 -28.73 18.96
C PRO A 28 20.50 -28.00 18.88
N LYS A 29 21.55 -28.62 19.40
CA LYS A 29 22.91 -28.09 19.23
C LYS A 29 23.38 -28.13 17.78
N GLN A 30 22.92 -29.14 17.02
CA GLN A 30 23.09 -29.24 15.58
C GLN A 30 21.82 -28.71 14.95
N ALA A 31 21.85 -27.46 14.49
CA ALA A 31 20.71 -26.75 13.93
C ALA A 31 21.16 -25.79 12.83
N ILE A 32 20.23 -25.43 11.96
CA ILE A 32 20.42 -24.37 10.97
C ILE A 32 20.45 -23.03 11.74
N SER A 33 21.55 -22.27 11.69
CA SER A 33 21.63 -20.99 12.38
C SER A 33 20.96 -19.86 11.62
N ASP A 34 21.10 -19.88 10.29
CA ASP A 34 20.51 -18.90 9.37
C ASP A 34 20.33 -19.49 7.97
N TYR A 35 19.40 -18.96 7.19
CA TYR A 35 19.30 -19.24 5.77
C TYR A 35 18.84 -18.01 5.00
N HIS A 36 19.28 -17.91 3.74
CA HIS A 36 18.90 -16.85 2.82
C HIS A 36 18.43 -17.46 1.51
N ILE A 37 17.23 -17.08 1.08
CA ILE A 37 16.59 -17.62 -0.14
C ILE A 37 16.63 -16.53 -1.22
N LYS A 38 17.25 -16.88 -2.36
CA LYS A 38 17.26 -16.04 -3.56
C LYS A 38 16.56 -16.76 -4.69
N THR A 39 15.77 -16.06 -5.47
CA THR A 39 15.04 -16.63 -6.59
C THR A 39 15.44 -15.95 -7.88
N ARG A 40 15.70 -16.73 -8.93
CA ARG A 40 15.97 -16.24 -10.28
C ARG A 40 15.02 -16.89 -11.25
N ILE A 41 14.37 -16.08 -12.08
CA ILE A 41 13.42 -16.55 -13.09
C ILE A 41 14.05 -16.33 -14.47
N GLU A 42 14.22 -17.42 -15.19
CA GLU A 42 14.75 -17.44 -16.56
C GLU A 42 13.74 -18.20 -17.44
N ASP A 43 12.95 -17.47 -18.22
CA ASP A 43 11.87 -18.03 -19.06
C ASP A 43 10.90 -18.94 -18.25
N MET A 44 10.87 -20.23 -18.56
CA MET A 44 10.01 -21.23 -17.91
C MET A 44 10.72 -22.00 -16.79
N LEU A 45 11.81 -21.48 -16.26
CA LEU A 45 12.59 -22.09 -15.20
C LEU A 45 12.81 -21.12 -14.06
N ALA A 46 12.48 -21.55 -12.82
CA ALA A 46 12.90 -20.85 -11.62
C ALA A 46 14.05 -21.57 -10.94
N LYS A 47 15.09 -20.85 -10.57
CA LYS A 47 16.17 -21.30 -9.71
C LYS A 47 15.96 -20.74 -8.30
N VAL A 48 15.92 -21.61 -7.32
CA VAL A 48 15.83 -21.27 -5.90
C VAL A 48 17.18 -21.59 -5.26
N GLU A 49 17.92 -20.55 -4.94
CA GLU A 49 19.21 -20.63 -4.26
C GLU A 49 18.99 -20.47 -2.77
N ILE A 50 19.42 -21.42 -1.95
CA ILE A 50 19.27 -21.40 -0.51
C ILE A 50 20.66 -21.47 0.12
N GLU A 51 21.15 -20.33 0.57
CA GLU A 51 22.40 -20.23 1.34
C GLU A 51 22.09 -20.56 2.79
N MET A 52 22.85 -21.50 3.40
CA MET A 52 22.64 -21.94 4.78
C MET A 52 23.89 -21.82 5.62
N LYS A 53 23.70 -21.42 6.89
CA LYS A 53 24.70 -21.42 7.95
C LYS A 53 24.25 -22.34 9.07
N PHE A 54 25.20 -23.02 9.71
CA PHE A 54 24.95 -24.00 10.76
C PHE A 54 25.66 -23.65 12.06
N TYR A 55 25.08 -23.99 13.20
CA TYR A 55 25.83 -23.95 14.49
C TYR A 55 26.91 -25.02 14.55
N SER A 56 26.72 -26.14 13.85
CA SER A 56 27.71 -27.21 13.67
C SER A 56 27.32 -28.01 12.43
N PRO A 57 28.27 -28.72 11.77
CA PRO A 57 27.97 -29.47 10.55
C PRO A 57 26.80 -30.43 10.72
N LEU A 58 25.89 -30.43 9.76
CA LEU A 58 24.71 -31.30 9.72
C LEU A 58 24.23 -31.49 8.27
N ASN A 59 23.46 -32.56 8.05
CA ASN A 59 22.81 -32.81 6.77
C ASN A 59 21.40 -32.24 6.77
N VAL A 60 21.05 -31.48 5.72
CA VAL A 60 19.72 -30.93 5.51
C VAL A 60 19.14 -31.52 4.22
N LYS A 61 17.95 -32.11 4.31
CA LYS A 61 17.13 -32.42 3.14
C LYS A 61 16.25 -31.21 2.86
N ILE A 62 16.11 -30.88 1.59
CA ILE A 62 15.35 -29.73 1.13
C ILE A 62 14.25 -30.25 0.22
N SER A 63 13.01 -29.89 0.49
CA SER A 63 11.90 -30.12 -0.43
C SER A 63 11.08 -28.85 -0.63
N ILE A 64 10.62 -28.64 -1.86
CA ILE A 64 9.69 -27.59 -2.21
C ILE A 64 8.41 -28.25 -2.72
N GLU A 65 7.29 -27.92 -2.09
CA GLU A 65 5.96 -28.41 -2.43
C GLU A 65 5.12 -27.30 -3.07
N ASP A 66 4.29 -27.67 -4.03
CA ASP A 66 3.29 -26.78 -4.60
C ASP A 66 2.08 -26.60 -3.65
N ARG A 67 1.10 -25.81 -4.05
CA ARG A 67 -0.14 -25.54 -3.28
C ARG A 67 -0.96 -26.80 -2.96
N ASN A 68 -0.81 -27.86 -3.77
CA ASN A 68 -1.51 -29.13 -3.63
C ASN A 68 -0.72 -30.15 -2.80
N GLY A 69 0.49 -29.79 -2.33
CA GLY A 69 1.39 -30.64 -1.59
C GLY A 69 2.23 -31.60 -2.47
N ALA A 70 2.24 -31.39 -3.79
CA ALA A 70 3.12 -32.14 -4.67
C ALA A 70 4.55 -31.59 -4.61
N VAL A 71 5.53 -32.48 -4.43
CA VAL A 71 6.95 -32.10 -4.42
C VAL A 71 7.38 -31.71 -5.84
N VAL A 72 7.77 -30.44 -6.00
CA VAL A 72 8.22 -29.87 -7.29
C VAL A 72 9.74 -29.76 -7.40
N ALA A 73 10.46 -29.75 -6.28
CA ALA A 73 11.92 -29.80 -6.27
C ALA A 73 12.46 -30.46 -5.01
N LEU A 74 13.60 -31.15 -5.14
CA LEU A 74 14.31 -31.85 -4.07
C LEU A 74 15.80 -31.52 -4.11
N GLY A 75 16.41 -31.38 -2.94
CA GLY A 75 17.83 -31.16 -2.79
C GLY A 75 18.34 -31.59 -1.42
N SER A 76 19.62 -31.42 -1.21
CA SER A 76 20.26 -31.60 0.08
C SER A 76 21.55 -30.80 0.17
N ILE A 77 21.96 -30.49 1.40
CA ILE A 77 23.24 -29.89 1.70
C ILE A 77 23.83 -30.55 2.94
N ALA A 78 25.14 -30.78 2.95
CA ALA A 78 25.83 -31.47 4.05
C ALA A 78 26.81 -30.57 4.82
N GLU A 79 27.19 -29.43 4.25
CA GLU A 79 28.10 -28.44 4.79
C GLU A 79 27.53 -27.04 4.55
N GLU A 80 28.03 -26.03 5.25
CA GLU A 80 27.66 -24.64 4.95
C GLU A 80 27.90 -24.31 3.46
N GLY A 81 26.96 -23.57 2.87
CA GLY A 81 27.03 -23.21 1.46
C GLY A 81 25.65 -23.01 0.85
N THR A 82 25.58 -23.14 -0.46
CA THR A 82 24.37 -22.87 -1.25
C THR A 82 23.86 -24.14 -1.89
N ALA A 83 22.58 -24.46 -1.65
CA ALA A 83 21.83 -25.42 -2.45
C ALA A 83 21.08 -24.68 -3.56
N VAL A 84 21.08 -25.24 -4.79
CA VAL A 84 20.32 -24.71 -5.92
C VAL A 84 19.30 -25.74 -6.36
N LEU A 85 18.03 -25.34 -6.35
CA LEU A 85 16.91 -26.18 -6.80
C LEU A 85 16.26 -25.53 -8.02
N GLU A 86 15.77 -26.35 -8.95
CA GLU A 86 15.12 -25.89 -10.16
C GLU A 86 13.64 -26.29 -10.18
N ILE A 87 12.76 -25.36 -10.55
CA ILE A 87 11.32 -25.59 -10.71
C ILE A 87 10.96 -25.22 -12.16
N ALA A 88 10.52 -26.24 -12.91
CA ALA A 88 10.06 -26.04 -14.29
C ALA A 88 8.62 -25.51 -14.33
N SER A 89 8.35 -24.59 -15.26
CA SER A 89 7.05 -23.97 -15.44
C SER A 89 6.46 -23.43 -14.11
N PRO A 90 7.20 -22.53 -13.42
CA PRO A 90 6.79 -22.07 -12.11
C PRO A 90 5.54 -21.19 -12.17
N GLU A 91 4.67 -21.31 -11.16
CA GLU A 91 3.65 -20.32 -10.87
C GLU A 91 4.30 -19.13 -10.18
N LEU A 92 4.13 -17.93 -10.74
CA LEU A 92 4.75 -16.72 -10.23
C LEU A 92 3.81 -15.98 -9.28
N TRP A 93 4.39 -15.46 -8.20
CA TRP A 93 3.68 -14.62 -7.24
C TRP A 93 3.45 -13.21 -7.80
N ASN A 94 2.22 -12.73 -7.65
CA ASN A 94 1.86 -11.33 -7.87
C ASN A 94 0.70 -10.92 -6.95
N THR A 95 0.29 -9.66 -6.98
CA THR A 95 -0.74 -9.12 -6.08
C THR A 95 -2.15 -9.60 -6.39
N GLU A 96 -2.40 -10.12 -7.58
CA GLU A 96 -3.68 -10.64 -8.07
C GLU A 96 -3.75 -12.17 -7.96
N ASN A 97 -2.59 -12.84 -8.00
CA ASN A 97 -2.42 -14.28 -7.72
C ASN A 97 -1.21 -14.52 -6.81
N PRO A 98 -1.34 -14.36 -5.48
CA PRO A 98 -0.24 -14.56 -4.54
C PRO A 98 0.07 -16.05 -4.33
N TYR A 99 0.78 -16.65 -5.30
CA TYR A 99 1.13 -18.05 -5.26
C TYR A 99 2.35 -18.31 -4.38
N LEU A 100 2.19 -19.15 -3.37
CA LEU A 100 3.26 -19.56 -2.46
C LEU A 100 3.54 -21.06 -2.61
N TYR A 101 4.83 -21.40 -2.63
CA TYR A 101 5.33 -22.74 -2.46
C TYR A 101 5.70 -22.96 -0.99
N LYS A 102 5.65 -24.20 -0.53
CA LYS A 102 6.06 -24.58 0.81
C LYS A 102 7.48 -25.13 0.76
N LEU A 103 8.40 -24.46 1.45
CA LEU A 103 9.76 -24.91 1.66
C LEU A 103 9.84 -25.75 2.95
N ILE A 104 10.45 -26.90 2.89
CA ILE A 104 10.70 -27.78 4.04
C ILE A 104 12.20 -28.07 4.11
N LEU A 105 12.83 -27.68 5.23
CA LEU A 105 14.21 -27.97 5.56
C LEU A 105 14.21 -29.00 6.70
N GLU A 106 14.60 -30.25 6.38
CA GLU A 106 14.57 -31.36 7.32
C GLU A 106 15.99 -31.81 7.70
N THR A 107 16.25 -31.83 9.00
CA THR A 107 17.46 -32.37 9.60
C THR A 107 17.10 -33.61 10.44
N GLU A 108 18.08 -34.27 11.05
CA GLU A 108 17.82 -35.38 12.00
C GLU A 108 17.00 -34.92 13.21
N ASN A 109 17.13 -33.63 13.62
CA ASN A 109 16.66 -33.16 14.92
C ASN A 109 15.61 -32.03 14.83
N GLU A 110 15.41 -31.40 13.67
CA GLU A 110 14.43 -30.34 13.48
C GLU A 110 13.87 -30.32 12.05
N VAL A 111 12.66 -29.78 11.91
CA VAL A 111 12.03 -29.44 10.63
C VAL A 111 11.67 -27.98 10.65
N ILE A 112 12.16 -27.22 9.67
CA ILE A 112 11.75 -25.83 9.43
C ILE A 112 10.82 -25.83 8.23
N VAL A 113 9.66 -25.19 8.39
CA VAL A 113 8.69 -24.97 7.31
C VAL A 113 8.57 -23.47 7.09
N ASP A 114 8.80 -23.05 5.86
CA ASP A 114 8.61 -21.66 5.42
C ASP A 114 7.83 -21.63 4.11
N HIS A 115 7.40 -20.45 3.69
CA HIS A 115 6.76 -20.25 2.40
C HIS A 115 7.66 -19.40 1.52
N ILE A 116 7.75 -19.79 0.26
CA ILE A 116 8.53 -19.04 -0.74
C ILE A 116 7.63 -18.63 -1.90
N ALA A 117 7.92 -17.47 -2.45
CA ALA A 117 7.31 -16.99 -3.68
C ALA A 117 8.36 -16.92 -4.79
N LEU A 118 7.95 -17.19 -6.01
CA LEU A 118 8.78 -17.05 -7.18
C LEU A 118 8.36 -15.78 -7.91
N ARG A 119 9.23 -14.79 -7.91
CA ARG A 119 8.99 -13.51 -8.56
C ARG A 119 10.28 -12.83 -9.00
N LYS A 120 10.16 -11.91 -9.94
CA LYS A 120 11.25 -11.02 -10.38
C LYS A 120 10.75 -9.59 -10.38
N ILE A 121 11.43 -8.71 -9.62
CA ILE A 121 11.23 -7.26 -9.67
C ILE A 121 12.41 -6.63 -10.43
N GLU A 122 12.16 -5.69 -11.32
CA GLU A 122 13.21 -5.04 -12.09
C GLU A 122 12.77 -3.64 -12.57
N ILE A 123 13.75 -2.79 -12.84
CA ILE A 123 13.54 -1.48 -13.47
C ILE A 123 14.12 -1.54 -14.88
N LYS A 124 13.30 -1.20 -15.88
CA LYS A 124 13.70 -1.06 -17.28
C LYS A 124 13.15 0.24 -17.81
N ASP A 125 13.98 1.04 -18.45
CA ASP A 125 13.58 2.31 -19.08
C ASP A 125 12.81 3.24 -18.09
N GLN A 126 13.25 3.28 -16.82
CA GLN A 126 12.64 4.02 -15.70
C GLN A 126 11.20 3.56 -15.35
N VAL A 127 10.86 2.32 -15.67
CA VAL A 127 9.56 1.70 -15.32
C VAL A 127 9.80 0.47 -14.46
N ILE A 128 8.97 0.29 -13.42
CA ILE A 128 9.03 -0.88 -12.55
C ILE A 128 8.21 -2.02 -13.15
N TYR A 129 8.81 -3.21 -13.20
CA TYR A 129 8.17 -4.43 -13.67
C TYR A 129 8.21 -5.50 -12.59
N LEU A 130 7.11 -6.21 -12.41
CA LEU A 130 7.02 -7.44 -11.64
C LEU A 130 6.70 -8.58 -12.61
N ASN A 131 7.57 -9.60 -12.66
CA ASN A 131 7.43 -10.74 -13.58
C ASN A 131 7.29 -10.33 -15.07
N GLY A 132 7.94 -9.24 -15.46
CA GLY A 132 7.88 -8.71 -16.81
C GLY A 132 6.62 -7.89 -17.14
N GLN A 133 5.69 -7.73 -16.22
CA GLN A 133 4.52 -6.84 -16.34
C GLN A 133 4.80 -5.50 -15.67
N LYS A 134 4.45 -4.42 -16.34
CA LYS A 134 4.46 -3.07 -15.74
C LYS A 134 3.48 -3.03 -14.57
N ILE A 135 3.90 -2.47 -13.44
CA ILE A 135 3.04 -2.35 -12.26
C ILE A 135 2.90 -0.90 -11.80
N LYS A 136 1.81 -0.64 -11.06
CA LYS A 136 1.59 0.62 -10.35
C LYS A 136 1.27 0.33 -8.88
N PHE A 137 1.97 1.02 -7.95
CA PHE A 137 1.65 0.95 -6.53
C PHE A 137 0.36 1.72 -6.26
N ARG A 138 -0.66 1.03 -5.81
CA ARG A 138 -1.88 1.56 -5.20
C ARG A 138 -1.73 1.35 -3.70
N GLY A 139 -0.95 2.24 -3.09
CA GLY A 139 -0.37 2.01 -1.77
C GLY A 139 -0.95 2.91 -0.67
N VAL A 140 -0.68 2.49 0.56
CA VAL A 140 -0.97 3.24 1.78
C VAL A 140 0.19 3.10 2.77
N ASN A 141 0.48 4.17 3.50
CA ASN A 141 1.37 4.16 4.65
C ASN A 141 0.66 3.57 5.86
N ARG A 142 1.32 2.71 6.61
CA ARG A 142 0.71 2.04 7.75
C ARG A 142 1.64 2.04 8.96
N HIS A 143 1.18 2.66 10.04
CA HIS A 143 1.73 2.49 11.38
C HIS A 143 1.10 1.29 12.11
N ASP A 144 1.86 0.69 13.02
CA ASP A 144 1.28 -0.20 14.04
C ASP A 144 0.55 0.64 15.08
N SER A 145 -0.79 0.57 15.10
CA SER A 145 -1.63 1.35 16.01
C SER A 145 -2.96 0.67 16.30
N ASP A 146 -3.33 0.66 17.57
CA ASP A 146 -4.63 0.17 18.04
C ASP A 146 -5.10 1.03 19.22
N PRO A 147 -6.39 1.39 19.31
CA PRO A 147 -6.89 2.30 20.35
C PRO A 147 -6.89 1.71 21.77
N VAL A 148 -6.66 0.41 21.91
CA VAL A 148 -6.66 -0.29 23.20
C VAL A 148 -5.27 -0.80 23.56
N THR A 149 -4.55 -1.37 22.59
CA THR A 149 -3.25 -2.01 22.80
C THR A 149 -2.06 -1.15 22.37
N GLY A 150 -2.31 0.03 21.82
CA GLY A 150 -1.26 0.97 21.40
C GLY A 150 -0.41 0.43 20.26
N PHE A 151 0.90 0.27 20.50
CA PHE A 151 1.85 -0.30 19.52
C PHE A 151 1.84 -1.83 19.46
N THR A 152 1.19 -2.50 20.42
CA THR A 152 1.11 -3.95 20.46
C THR A 152 0.03 -4.44 19.50
N ILE A 153 0.43 -5.06 18.42
CA ILE A 153 -0.45 -5.51 17.35
C ILE A 153 -0.39 -7.03 17.23
N ASN A 154 -1.54 -7.66 17.05
CA ASN A 154 -1.69 -9.10 16.87
C ASN A 154 -2.13 -9.47 15.43
N PRO A 155 -2.08 -10.75 15.05
CA PRO A 155 -2.46 -11.19 13.71
C PRO A 155 -3.91 -10.87 13.32
N GLU A 156 -4.86 -10.85 14.27
CA GLU A 156 -6.27 -10.56 14.01
C GLU A 156 -6.46 -9.09 13.62
N GLN A 157 -5.76 -8.17 14.31
CA GLN A 157 -5.77 -6.73 13.99
C GLN A 157 -5.17 -6.47 12.60
N ILE A 158 -4.06 -7.14 12.27
CA ILE A 158 -3.47 -7.06 10.92
C ILE A 158 -4.41 -7.65 9.87
N THR A 159 -5.07 -8.78 10.15
CA THR A 159 -6.07 -9.35 9.23
C THR A 159 -7.17 -8.35 8.91
N THR A 160 -7.65 -7.61 9.92
CA THR A 160 -8.66 -6.57 9.74
C THR A 160 -8.17 -5.47 8.80
N ASP A 161 -6.94 -4.94 9.04
CA ASP A 161 -6.34 -3.92 8.19
C ASP A 161 -6.20 -4.41 6.73
N LEU A 162 -5.59 -5.59 6.54
CA LEU A 162 -5.36 -6.16 5.21
C LEU A 162 -6.67 -6.48 4.47
N THR A 163 -7.70 -6.91 5.19
CA THR A 163 -9.04 -7.14 4.63
C THR A 163 -9.64 -5.85 4.10
N LEU A 164 -9.65 -4.79 4.93
CA LEU A 164 -10.16 -3.48 4.52
C LEU A 164 -9.35 -2.91 3.35
N MET A 165 -8.02 -3.05 3.37
CA MET A 165 -7.17 -2.61 2.26
C MET A 165 -7.52 -3.34 0.95
N LYS A 166 -7.67 -4.67 0.97
CA LYS A 166 -8.11 -5.43 -0.23
C LYS A 166 -9.50 -5.00 -0.70
N GLN A 167 -10.44 -4.79 0.22
CA GLN A 167 -11.80 -4.33 -0.08
C GLN A 167 -11.84 -2.93 -0.72
N HIS A 168 -10.74 -2.17 -0.60
CA HIS A 168 -10.62 -0.81 -1.12
C HIS A 168 -9.53 -0.67 -2.21
N ASN A 169 -9.18 -1.78 -2.89
CA ASN A 169 -8.31 -1.83 -4.07
C ASN A 169 -6.82 -1.48 -3.84
N PHE A 170 -6.32 -1.54 -2.62
CA PHE A 170 -4.88 -1.43 -2.36
C PHE A 170 -4.14 -2.69 -2.80
N ASN A 171 -2.93 -2.51 -3.34
CA ASN A 171 -2.01 -3.60 -3.68
C ASN A 171 -0.65 -3.47 -3.00
N ALA A 172 -0.40 -2.37 -2.27
CA ALA A 172 0.91 -2.09 -1.68
C ALA A 172 0.79 -1.40 -0.31
N ILE A 173 1.79 -1.62 0.55
CA ILE A 173 1.89 -1.02 1.89
C ILE A 173 3.33 -0.55 2.11
N ARG A 174 3.52 0.64 2.68
CA ARG A 174 4.79 1.07 3.27
C ARG A 174 4.71 0.95 4.78
N SER A 175 5.68 0.27 5.39
CA SER A 175 5.77 0.10 6.84
C SER A 175 6.32 1.39 7.49
N SER A 176 5.55 2.46 7.48
CA SER A 176 5.93 3.75 8.02
C SER A 176 5.94 3.73 9.56
N HIS A 177 6.99 4.17 10.27
CA HIS A 177 8.34 4.40 9.74
C HIS A 177 9.31 3.47 10.47
N TYR A 178 9.00 2.17 10.46
CA TYR A 178 9.76 1.11 11.14
C TYR A 178 9.33 -0.28 10.65
N PRO A 179 10.19 -1.30 10.77
CA PRO A 179 9.83 -2.66 10.41
C PRO A 179 8.68 -3.18 11.28
N ASN A 180 7.65 -3.73 10.65
CA ASN A 180 6.51 -4.33 11.36
C ASN A 180 6.88 -5.69 11.98
N ALA A 181 5.94 -6.32 12.70
CA ALA A 181 6.13 -7.67 13.24
C ALA A 181 6.37 -8.69 12.11
N PRO A 182 7.22 -9.72 12.29
CA PRO A 182 7.55 -10.67 11.21
C PRO A 182 6.33 -11.31 10.54
N PHE A 183 5.29 -11.64 11.30
CA PHE A 183 4.05 -12.23 10.76
C PHE A 183 3.26 -11.29 9.84
N PHE A 184 3.46 -9.95 9.93
CA PHE A 184 2.88 -9.01 8.98
C PHE A 184 3.33 -9.29 7.55
N TYR A 185 4.63 -9.51 7.34
CA TYR A 185 5.19 -9.80 6.01
C TYR A 185 4.75 -11.18 5.50
N GLU A 186 4.64 -12.19 6.39
CA GLU A 186 4.09 -13.50 6.02
C GLU A 186 2.64 -13.38 5.54
N MET A 187 1.85 -12.51 6.19
CA MET A 187 0.48 -12.23 5.77
C MET A 187 0.45 -11.46 4.45
N CYS A 188 1.36 -10.50 4.23
CA CYS A 188 1.48 -9.79 2.96
C CYS A 188 1.90 -10.73 1.82
N ASP A 189 2.85 -11.66 2.06
CA ASP A 189 3.19 -12.74 1.11
C ASP A 189 1.95 -13.54 0.71
N LYS A 190 1.16 -13.96 1.72
CA LYS A 190 -0.02 -14.80 1.55
C LYS A 190 -1.18 -14.10 0.85
N TYR A 191 -1.39 -12.82 1.15
CA TYR A 191 -2.55 -12.07 0.68
C TYR A 191 -2.26 -11.18 -0.52
N GLY A 192 -1.02 -11.15 -1.02
CA GLY A 192 -0.64 -10.46 -2.24
C GLY A 192 -0.57 -8.95 -2.07
N PHE A 193 0.17 -8.46 -1.09
CA PHE A 193 0.57 -7.06 -0.98
C PHE A 193 2.04 -6.90 -1.28
N MET A 194 2.40 -5.95 -2.13
CA MET A 194 3.78 -5.47 -2.24
C MET A 194 4.11 -4.60 -1.03
N VAL A 195 5.32 -4.74 -0.49
CA VAL A 195 5.73 -3.98 0.68
C VAL A 195 6.99 -3.17 0.39
N ILE A 196 6.98 -1.90 0.80
CA ILE A 196 8.18 -1.12 1.07
C ILE A 196 8.46 -1.30 2.55
N ASP A 197 9.53 -2.02 2.88
CA ASP A 197 9.96 -2.18 4.26
C ASP A 197 10.93 -1.08 4.64
N GLU A 198 10.65 -0.40 5.76
CA GLU A 198 11.36 0.82 6.14
C GLU A 198 12.13 0.65 7.44
N ALA A 199 13.38 1.10 7.43
CA ALA A 199 14.22 1.09 8.60
C ALA A 199 13.69 2.05 9.67
N ASP A 200 13.85 1.68 10.94
CA ASP A 200 13.41 2.48 12.09
C ASP A 200 14.34 3.70 12.29
N ILE A 201 14.19 4.66 11.38
CA ILE A 201 14.94 5.91 11.36
C ILE A 201 13.98 7.04 11.01
N GLU A 202 13.65 7.85 12.02
CA GLU A 202 12.85 9.06 11.93
C GLU A 202 13.51 10.16 12.76
N ALA A 203 14.08 11.17 12.13
CA ALA A 203 14.81 12.24 12.80
C ALA A 203 14.25 13.64 12.46
N HIS A 204 12.94 13.77 12.31
CA HIS A 204 12.27 15.02 12.00
C HIS A 204 12.33 16.02 13.17
N GLY A 205 12.24 15.58 14.41
CA GLY A 205 12.36 16.44 15.59
C GLY A 205 13.64 17.25 15.64
N PRO A 206 14.85 16.71 15.36
CA PRO A 206 16.06 17.49 15.22
C PRO A 206 15.99 18.60 14.18
N PHE A 207 15.28 18.42 13.07
CA PHE A 207 15.04 19.48 12.09
C PHE A 207 14.41 20.71 12.72
N MET A 208 13.38 20.53 13.55
CA MET A 208 12.68 21.61 14.23
C MET A 208 13.59 22.30 15.27
N ILE A 209 14.41 21.53 16.00
CA ILE A 209 15.35 22.05 17.00
C ILE A 209 16.45 22.90 16.36
N TYR A 210 16.98 22.45 15.23
CA TYR A 210 18.11 23.11 14.55
C TYR A 210 17.68 24.19 13.57
N ARG A 211 16.40 24.38 13.37
CA ARG A 211 15.82 25.48 12.58
C ARG A 211 15.99 26.82 13.28
N LYS A 212 17.17 27.44 13.18
CA LYS A 212 17.45 28.76 13.78
C LYS A 212 17.20 29.93 12.85
N GLU A 213 17.26 29.71 11.55
CA GLU A 213 17.06 30.70 10.50
C GLU A 213 16.04 30.17 9.51
N ASP A 214 15.10 31.02 9.10
CA ASP A 214 13.98 30.59 8.25
C ASP A 214 14.33 30.63 6.76
N THR A 215 15.41 29.92 6.39
CA THR A 215 15.78 29.64 5.01
C THR A 215 15.94 28.15 4.82
N ASP A 216 15.47 27.60 3.71
CA ASP A 216 15.56 26.16 3.43
C ASP A 216 17.02 25.69 3.42
N TYR A 217 17.94 26.50 2.87
CA TYR A 217 19.36 26.21 2.87
C TYR A 217 19.90 25.99 4.29
N ASN A 218 19.67 26.92 5.22
CA ASN A 218 20.18 26.79 6.58
C ASN A 218 19.50 25.67 7.34
N ARG A 219 18.21 25.46 7.13
CA ARG A 219 17.48 24.35 7.74
C ARG A 219 18.06 22.99 7.32
N PHE A 220 18.19 22.76 6.01
CA PHE A 220 18.69 21.49 5.50
C PHE A 220 20.15 21.26 5.83
N LYS A 221 21.00 22.26 5.73
CA LYS A 221 22.41 22.14 6.12
C LYS A 221 22.57 21.73 7.58
N ARG A 222 21.85 22.37 8.50
CA ARG A 222 21.94 22.06 9.94
C ARG A 222 21.39 20.67 10.26
N TRP A 223 20.34 20.28 9.59
CA TRP A 223 19.76 18.96 9.73
C TRP A 223 20.74 17.87 9.29
N ASN A 224 21.35 18.02 8.12
CA ASN A 224 22.40 17.13 7.64
C ASN A 224 23.56 16.99 8.61
N GLU A 225 24.14 18.12 9.01
CA GLU A 225 25.36 18.17 9.83
C GLU A 225 25.21 17.48 11.19
N LYS A 226 23.99 17.26 11.69
CA LYS A 226 23.75 16.76 13.04
C LYS A 226 23.56 15.26 13.14
N ILE A 227 23.08 14.61 12.10
CA ILE A 227 22.79 13.16 12.10
C ILE A 227 23.29 12.52 10.80
N ALA A 228 22.79 12.96 9.64
CA ALA A 228 23.03 12.29 8.37
C ALA A 228 24.50 12.31 7.93
N ASP A 229 25.22 13.42 8.18
CA ASP A 229 26.63 13.61 7.84
C ASP A 229 27.58 13.51 9.05
N ASP A 230 27.09 13.30 10.26
CA ASP A 230 27.94 13.11 11.43
C ASP A 230 28.31 11.62 11.57
N PRO A 231 29.60 11.25 11.38
CA PRO A 231 30.03 9.86 11.45
C PRO A 231 29.79 9.18 12.80
N VAL A 232 29.52 9.94 13.87
CA VAL A 232 29.16 9.38 15.19
C VAL A 232 27.86 8.55 15.10
N TRP A 233 26.96 8.87 14.15
CA TRP A 233 25.70 8.17 13.95
C TRP A 233 25.77 7.03 12.92
N GLU A 234 26.92 6.84 12.25
CA GLU A 234 27.09 5.82 11.20
C GLU A 234 26.68 4.43 11.68
N GLU A 235 27.24 3.99 12.81
CA GLU A 235 26.94 2.65 13.33
C GLU A 235 25.46 2.48 13.64
N ALA A 236 24.81 3.47 14.26
CA ALA A 236 23.39 3.40 14.61
C ALA A 236 22.47 3.36 13.36
N ILE A 237 22.77 4.16 12.33
CA ILE A 237 22.00 4.20 11.08
C ILE A 237 22.17 2.91 10.29
N VAL A 238 23.42 2.48 10.09
CA VAL A 238 23.74 1.27 9.33
C VAL A 238 23.20 0.01 10.01
N ASP A 239 23.29 -0.08 11.35
CA ASP A 239 22.79 -1.22 12.13
C ASP A 239 21.26 -1.37 11.99
N ARG A 240 20.50 -0.28 12.08
CA ARG A 240 19.04 -0.29 11.92
C ARG A 240 18.62 -0.82 10.54
N VAL A 241 19.29 -0.37 9.48
CA VAL A 241 19.06 -0.86 8.12
C VAL A 241 19.44 -2.34 8.00
N LYS A 242 20.59 -2.75 8.55
CA LYS A 242 21.02 -4.16 8.54
C LYS A 242 20.04 -5.07 9.26
N LEU A 243 19.60 -4.70 10.46
CA LEU A 243 18.65 -5.49 11.26
C LEU A 243 17.34 -5.73 10.50
N MET A 244 16.82 -4.70 9.83
CA MET A 244 15.64 -4.83 8.98
C MET A 244 15.89 -5.82 7.84
N VAL A 245 16.89 -5.56 7.01
CA VAL A 245 17.18 -6.34 5.80
C VAL A 245 17.52 -7.80 6.13
N GLU A 246 18.37 -8.03 7.14
CA GLU A 246 18.77 -9.39 7.55
C GLU A 246 17.59 -10.18 8.15
N ARG A 247 16.71 -9.53 8.92
CA ARG A 247 15.52 -10.17 9.48
C ARG A 247 14.54 -10.60 8.39
N ASP A 248 14.27 -9.70 7.44
CA ASP A 248 13.15 -9.83 6.50
C ASP A 248 13.58 -10.28 5.08
N LYS A 249 14.87 -10.59 4.88
CA LYS A 249 15.46 -11.02 3.60
C LYS A 249 14.69 -12.12 2.87
N ASN A 250 14.01 -13.01 3.60
CA ASN A 250 13.24 -14.13 3.04
C ASN A 250 11.75 -13.81 2.83
N ARG A 251 11.31 -12.55 2.97
CA ARG A 251 9.93 -12.13 2.71
C ARG A 251 9.79 -11.61 1.28
N PHE A 252 8.98 -12.28 0.48
CA PHE A 252 8.89 -12.03 -0.96
C PHE A 252 7.98 -10.86 -1.31
N CYS A 253 7.03 -10.51 -0.45
CA CYS A 253 6.22 -9.30 -0.57
C CYS A 253 7.06 -8.01 -0.57
N ILE A 254 8.22 -8.02 0.09
CA ILE A 254 9.12 -6.87 0.12
C ILE A 254 9.76 -6.71 -1.25
N VAL A 255 9.36 -5.68 -1.96
CA VAL A 255 9.86 -5.34 -3.30
C VAL A 255 10.86 -4.19 -3.26
N MET A 256 10.88 -3.46 -2.13
CA MET A 256 11.71 -2.26 -1.98
C MET A 256 12.15 -2.10 -0.52
N TRP A 257 13.44 -1.76 -0.33
CA TRP A 257 14.02 -1.37 0.95
C TRP A 257 14.05 0.15 1.06
N SER A 258 13.55 0.69 2.17
CA SER A 258 13.60 2.11 2.50
C SER A 258 14.58 2.37 3.65
N MET A 259 15.42 3.38 3.45
CA MET A 259 16.49 3.67 4.43
C MET A 259 15.98 4.42 5.68
N GLY A 260 14.71 4.82 5.70
CA GLY A 260 14.08 5.57 6.77
C GLY A 260 13.22 6.70 6.26
N ASN A 261 12.81 7.58 7.16
CA ASN A 261 11.95 8.73 6.90
C ASN A 261 12.56 10.01 7.46
N GLU A 262 12.30 11.16 6.84
CA GLU A 262 12.55 12.53 7.29
C GLU A 262 13.82 12.74 8.14
N SER A 263 14.97 12.21 7.69
CA SER A 263 16.23 12.25 8.45
C SER A 263 17.39 12.87 7.68
N ALA A 264 17.11 13.67 6.64
CA ALA A 264 18.06 14.27 5.72
C ALA A 264 18.95 13.23 5.00
N TYR A 265 19.94 13.64 4.21
CA TYR A 265 20.81 12.74 3.46
C TYR A 265 22.28 13.10 3.67
N GLY A 266 23.10 12.08 3.90
CA GLY A 266 24.52 12.27 4.15
C GLY A 266 25.31 10.96 4.08
N CYS A 267 26.58 11.03 4.44
CA CYS A 267 27.54 9.93 4.34
C CYS A 267 27.08 8.64 5.05
N ASN A 268 26.29 8.74 6.11
CA ASN A 268 25.81 7.59 6.85
C ASN A 268 24.75 6.80 6.04
N PHE A 269 23.88 7.49 5.30
CA PHE A 269 22.90 6.87 4.41
C PHE A 269 23.55 6.32 3.13
N GLU A 270 24.60 6.95 2.61
CA GLU A 270 25.40 6.41 1.51
C GLU A 270 25.95 5.03 1.86
N LYS A 271 26.51 4.87 3.08
CA LYS A 271 27.02 3.59 3.58
C LYS A 271 25.94 2.55 3.82
N ALA A 272 24.79 2.97 4.35
CA ALA A 272 23.64 2.08 4.52
C ALA A 272 23.13 1.54 3.18
N LEU A 273 23.02 2.40 2.18
CA LEU A 273 22.64 2.05 0.80
C LEU A 273 23.66 1.13 0.14
N GLU A 274 24.96 1.44 0.27
CA GLU A 274 26.04 0.60 -0.27
C GLU A 274 25.98 -0.81 0.34
N TRP A 275 25.82 -0.90 1.66
CA TRP A 275 25.69 -2.18 2.33
C TRP A 275 24.45 -2.95 1.85
N THR A 276 23.30 -2.29 1.75
CA THR A 276 22.04 -2.91 1.30
C THR A 276 22.16 -3.47 -0.11
N LYS A 277 22.73 -2.70 -1.04
CA LYS A 277 22.92 -3.15 -2.42
C LYS A 277 23.93 -4.29 -2.56
N ASN A 278 24.94 -4.33 -1.70
CA ASN A 278 25.90 -5.45 -1.67
C ASN A 278 25.25 -6.73 -1.09
N PHE A 279 24.36 -6.60 -0.12
CA PHE A 279 23.69 -7.73 0.52
C PHE A 279 22.53 -8.27 -0.31
N ASP A 280 21.69 -7.37 -0.83
CA ASP A 280 20.49 -7.68 -1.63
C ASP A 280 20.43 -6.77 -2.88
N PRO A 281 21.12 -7.14 -3.96
CA PRO A 281 21.13 -6.36 -5.20
C PRO A 281 19.83 -6.44 -6.01
N ASP A 282 18.97 -7.41 -5.70
CA ASP A 282 17.80 -7.73 -6.51
C ASP A 282 16.57 -6.87 -6.14
N ARG A 283 16.49 -6.37 -4.89
CA ARG A 283 15.41 -5.46 -4.48
C ARG A 283 15.75 -4.01 -4.75
N ILE A 284 14.68 -3.24 -4.99
CA ILE A 284 14.75 -1.80 -5.22
C ILE A 284 15.11 -1.09 -3.91
N THR A 285 15.85 0.01 -3.98
CA THR A 285 16.17 0.86 -2.83
C THR A 285 15.61 2.26 -3.02
N GLN A 286 15.09 2.83 -1.94
CA GLN A 286 14.56 4.18 -1.90
C GLN A 286 14.93 4.91 -0.61
N TYR A 287 14.95 6.23 -0.65
CA TYR A 287 15.00 7.12 0.50
C TYR A 287 14.54 8.52 0.07
N GLU A 288 13.39 8.98 0.59
CA GLU A 288 12.77 10.24 0.16
C GLU A 288 13.57 11.47 0.59
N SER A 289 14.21 11.40 1.78
CA SER A 289 15.01 12.51 2.32
C SER A 289 16.31 12.76 1.57
N ALA A 290 16.65 11.97 0.55
CA ALA A 290 17.83 12.20 -0.30
C ALA A 290 17.82 13.58 -0.99
N ARG A 291 16.67 14.26 -1.04
CA ARG A 291 16.56 15.65 -1.52
C ARG A 291 17.01 16.69 -0.49
N TYR A 292 16.98 16.37 0.81
CA TYR A 292 17.33 17.25 1.91
C TYR A 292 18.78 17.05 2.30
N ARG A 293 19.65 17.86 1.74
CA ARG A 293 21.09 17.71 1.85
C ARG A 293 21.80 19.04 2.06
N ASN A 294 23.05 18.98 2.48
CA ASN A 294 23.93 20.13 2.48
C ASN A 294 24.32 20.47 1.03
N TYR A 295 23.90 21.62 0.54
CA TYR A 295 24.16 22.03 -0.85
C TYR A 295 25.63 22.40 -1.12
N ASP A 296 26.46 22.52 -0.08
CA ASP A 296 27.91 22.76 -0.22
C ASP A 296 28.70 21.45 -0.41
N GLU A 297 28.05 20.28 -0.26
CA GLU A 297 28.67 18.97 -0.36
C GLU A 297 28.19 18.20 -1.60
N THR A 298 28.92 17.13 -1.95
CA THR A 298 28.56 16.24 -3.05
C THR A 298 28.29 14.85 -2.49
N TYR A 299 27.14 14.27 -2.87
CA TYR A 299 26.68 12.97 -2.40
C TYR A 299 26.52 11.97 -3.54
N ASP A 300 26.65 10.68 -3.22
CA ASP A 300 26.41 9.59 -4.15
C ASP A 300 24.94 9.10 -4.05
N TYR A 301 24.24 9.16 -5.17
CA TYR A 301 22.84 8.67 -5.31
C TYR A 301 22.75 7.42 -6.18
N SER A 302 23.89 6.79 -6.54
CA SER A 302 23.92 5.65 -7.46
C SER A 302 23.17 4.43 -6.93
N ASN A 303 23.17 4.26 -5.60
CA ASN A 303 22.51 3.16 -4.90
C ASN A 303 21.02 3.43 -4.58
N LEU A 304 20.45 4.55 -5.00
CA LEU A 304 19.02 4.79 -4.99
C LEU A 304 18.45 4.44 -6.36
N ASP A 305 17.48 3.55 -6.41
CA ASP A 305 16.91 3.08 -7.69
C ASP A 305 15.74 3.93 -8.16
N VAL A 306 15.04 4.62 -7.27
CA VAL A 306 13.89 5.48 -7.57
C VAL A 306 14.11 6.90 -7.05
N TYR A 307 13.41 7.86 -7.64
CA TYR A 307 13.29 9.22 -7.15
C TYR A 307 11.99 9.37 -6.37
N SER A 308 12.09 9.42 -5.06
CA SER A 308 10.92 9.47 -4.18
C SER A 308 10.65 10.86 -3.61
N ARG A 309 9.38 11.20 -3.45
CA ARG A 309 8.91 12.50 -2.96
C ARG A 309 7.70 12.33 -2.04
N MET A 310 7.59 13.28 -1.09
CA MET A 310 6.40 13.50 -0.28
C MET A 310 5.69 14.74 -0.79
N TYR A 311 4.38 14.66 -0.95
CA TYR A 311 3.45 15.75 -1.27
C TYR A 311 3.91 16.71 -2.38
N PRO A 312 4.51 16.26 -3.50
CA PRO A 312 4.84 17.15 -4.59
C PRO A 312 3.56 17.62 -5.27
N ALA A 313 3.50 18.92 -5.63
CA ALA A 313 2.45 19.39 -6.53
C ALA A 313 2.57 18.71 -7.90
N LEU A 314 1.44 18.55 -8.62
CA LEU A 314 1.43 17.93 -9.96
C LEU A 314 2.41 18.64 -10.93
N SER A 315 2.56 19.96 -10.81
CA SER A 315 3.52 20.72 -11.60
C SER A 315 4.98 20.37 -11.30
N GLU A 316 5.32 20.02 -10.05
CA GLU A 316 6.67 19.59 -9.68
C GLU A 316 6.98 18.19 -10.22
N ILE A 317 5.97 17.32 -10.24
CA ILE A 317 6.08 15.99 -10.85
C ILE A 317 6.34 16.14 -12.35
N GLN A 318 5.53 16.98 -13.04
CA GLN A 318 5.68 17.22 -14.47
C GLN A 318 7.06 17.81 -14.79
N GLU A 319 7.54 18.74 -13.96
CA GLU A 319 8.88 19.33 -14.12
C GLU A 319 9.99 18.28 -14.04
N TYR A 320 9.90 17.33 -13.11
CA TYR A 320 10.85 16.23 -13.03
C TYR A 320 10.79 15.32 -14.25
N LEU A 321 9.60 14.94 -14.68
CA LEU A 321 9.40 14.06 -15.83
C LEU A 321 9.94 14.68 -17.13
N ASP A 322 9.80 16.01 -17.29
CA ASP A 322 10.23 16.74 -18.47
C ASP A 322 11.75 17.02 -18.50
N LYS A 323 12.35 17.30 -17.34
CA LYS A 323 13.75 17.75 -17.24
C LYS A 323 14.76 16.66 -16.93
N ASP A 324 14.42 15.76 -16.04
CA ASP A 324 15.32 14.71 -15.58
C ASP A 324 14.77 13.33 -15.95
N GLY A 325 13.76 12.84 -15.23
CA GLY A 325 13.14 11.54 -15.48
C GLY A 325 14.13 10.38 -15.54
N SER A 326 15.30 10.50 -14.89
CA SER A 326 16.38 9.53 -14.93
C SER A 326 16.08 8.25 -14.15
N LYS A 327 15.15 8.33 -13.19
CA LYS A 327 14.69 7.23 -12.33
C LYS A 327 13.16 7.19 -12.30
N PRO A 328 12.55 6.03 -11.98
CA PRO A 328 11.12 5.98 -11.69
C PRO A 328 10.74 6.98 -10.59
N PHE A 329 9.60 7.64 -10.71
CA PHE A 329 9.10 8.58 -9.72
C PHE A 329 8.14 7.87 -8.77
N LEU A 330 8.42 7.94 -7.47
CA LEU A 330 7.61 7.36 -6.40
C LEU A 330 7.03 8.44 -5.49
N LEU A 331 5.72 8.42 -5.29
CA LEU A 331 5.04 9.20 -4.25
C LEU A 331 5.04 8.37 -2.96
N VAL A 332 6.07 8.52 -2.10
CA VAL A 332 6.11 7.76 -0.84
C VAL A 332 5.02 8.21 0.12
N GLU A 333 4.60 9.49 0.00
CA GLU A 333 3.45 10.06 0.69
C GLU A 333 2.75 11.06 -0.21
N TYR A 334 1.41 10.96 -0.28
CA TYR A 334 0.56 11.91 -0.99
C TYR A 334 -0.87 11.90 -0.44
N CYS A 335 -1.66 12.89 -0.81
CA CYS A 335 -3.08 13.01 -0.42
C CYS A 335 -3.28 12.84 1.09
N HIS A 336 -2.57 13.68 1.88
CA HIS A 336 -2.64 13.68 3.36
C HIS A 336 -4.07 13.76 3.86
N SER A 337 -4.49 12.79 4.67
CA SER A 337 -5.90 12.54 5.00
C SER A 337 -6.40 13.30 6.24
N MET A 338 -5.60 14.20 6.80
CA MET A 338 -5.95 14.99 7.98
C MET A 338 -7.10 15.97 7.71
N GLY A 339 -8.00 16.14 8.67
CA GLY A 339 -9.09 17.11 8.61
C GLY A 339 -10.12 16.80 7.53
N ASN A 340 -10.28 17.69 6.56
CA ASN A 340 -11.17 17.49 5.40
C ASN A 340 -10.48 16.75 4.22
N GLY A 341 -9.23 16.30 4.40
CA GLY A 341 -8.57 15.44 3.44
C GLY A 341 -9.18 14.03 3.39
N PRO A 342 -8.63 13.18 2.50
CA PRO A 342 -7.72 13.54 1.42
C PRO A 342 -8.46 14.16 0.23
N GLY A 343 -7.71 14.94 -0.58
CA GLY A 343 -8.19 15.50 -1.84
C GLY A 343 -7.33 15.02 -3.02
N ASP A 344 -7.73 15.42 -4.24
CA ASP A 344 -6.94 15.31 -5.48
C ASP A 344 -6.57 13.88 -5.92
N PHE A 345 -7.21 12.85 -5.38
CA PHE A 345 -6.94 11.45 -5.77
C PHE A 345 -7.06 11.22 -7.28
N GLU A 346 -8.08 11.79 -7.92
CA GLU A 346 -8.30 11.63 -9.35
C GLU A 346 -7.18 12.28 -10.17
N ASP A 347 -6.73 13.48 -9.80
CA ASP A 347 -5.68 14.20 -10.52
C ASP A 347 -4.33 13.45 -10.43
N TYR A 348 -3.97 12.94 -9.24
CA TYR A 348 -2.80 12.08 -9.08
C TYR A 348 -2.95 10.76 -9.82
N PHE A 349 -4.14 10.14 -9.78
CA PHE A 349 -4.40 8.90 -10.53
C PHE A 349 -4.16 9.09 -12.02
N GLN A 350 -4.70 10.16 -12.63
CA GLN A 350 -4.48 10.46 -14.04
C GLN A 350 -2.99 10.67 -14.35
N MET A 351 -2.29 11.47 -13.54
CA MET A 351 -0.86 11.69 -13.69
C MET A 351 -0.06 10.39 -13.63
N ILE A 352 -0.39 9.48 -12.71
CA ILE A 352 0.26 8.18 -12.55
C ILE A 352 -0.01 7.27 -13.76
N GLN A 353 -1.25 7.26 -14.26
CA GLN A 353 -1.62 6.38 -15.38
C GLN A 353 -1.08 6.89 -16.72
N ASP A 354 -1.03 8.20 -16.93
CA ASP A 354 -0.56 8.82 -18.16
C ASP A 354 0.97 8.75 -18.31
N ASN A 355 1.70 8.46 -17.22
CA ASN A 355 3.16 8.45 -17.22
C ASN A 355 3.72 7.13 -16.72
N ASP A 356 4.31 6.34 -17.60
CA ASP A 356 4.89 5.04 -17.26
C ASP A 356 5.98 5.12 -16.18
N LYS A 357 6.76 6.21 -16.15
CA LYS A 357 7.80 6.47 -15.15
C LYS A 357 7.26 6.76 -13.74
N MET A 358 5.98 7.11 -13.60
CA MET A 358 5.31 7.21 -12.31
C MET A 358 5.00 5.80 -11.81
N CYS A 359 5.66 5.32 -10.77
CA CYS A 359 5.44 3.97 -10.26
C CYS A 359 4.25 3.85 -9.30
N GLY A 360 3.56 4.94 -9.03
CA GLY A 360 2.40 4.98 -8.12
C GLY A 360 2.71 5.73 -6.83
N GLY A 361 1.94 5.46 -5.78
CA GLY A 361 2.10 6.17 -4.52
C GLY A 361 1.43 5.53 -3.33
N PHE A 362 1.76 6.07 -2.15
CA PHE A 362 1.28 5.62 -0.85
C PHE A 362 0.57 6.77 -0.15
N VAL A 363 -0.72 6.63 0.08
CA VAL A 363 -1.53 7.65 0.78
C VAL A 363 -1.05 7.80 2.22
N TRP A 364 -0.94 9.01 2.71
CA TRP A 364 -0.74 9.30 4.12
C TRP A 364 -2.07 9.58 4.79
N GLU A 365 -2.56 8.73 5.70
CA GLU A 365 -2.10 7.38 6.02
C GLU A 365 -3.29 6.44 6.30
N TRP A 366 -3.03 5.23 6.82
CA TRP A 366 -4.06 4.22 7.00
C TRP A 366 -5.04 4.54 8.11
N CYS A 367 -4.56 4.88 9.31
CA CYS A 367 -5.41 4.87 10.52
C CYS A 367 -5.14 6.08 11.39
N ASP A 368 -6.21 6.70 11.91
CA ASP A 368 -6.09 7.66 13.00
C ASP A 368 -5.47 7.02 14.25
N HIS A 369 -4.47 7.67 14.85
CA HIS A 369 -3.76 7.19 16.02
C HIS A 369 -4.29 7.86 17.28
N ALA A 370 -5.23 7.21 17.97
CA ALA A 370 -5.78 7.68 19.22
C ALA A 370 -6.09 6.52 20.16
N ILE A 371 -6.10 6.81 21.46
CA ILE A 371 -6.35 5.84 22.52
C ILE A 371 -7.78 6.00 23.00
N ALA A 372 -8.49 4.88 23.15
CA ALA A 372 -9.84 4.86 23.72
C ALA A 372 -9.82 5.29 25.19
N HIS A 373 -10.49 6.40 25.51
CA HIS A 373 -10.49 7.05 26.81
C HIS A 373 -11.89 7.11 27.45
N GLY A 374 -12.71 6.08 27.25
CA GLY A 374 -14.04 5.98 27.81
C GLY A 374 -15.16 6.20 26.78
N THR A 375 -16.36 6.49 27.28
CA THR A 375 -17.57 6.59 26.45
C THR A 375 -18.32 7.88 26.79
N ALA A 376 -18.72 8.61 25.77
CA ALA A 376 -19.53 9.80 25.88
C ALA A 376 -20.99 9.45 26.25
N GLU A 377 -21.77 10.45 26.68
CA GLU A 377 -23.19 10.26 27.05
C GLU A 377 -24.06 9.67 25.93
N ASN A 378 -23.69 9.93 24.68
CA ASN A 378 -24.36 9.38 23.47
C ASN A 378 -23.91 7.96 23.10
N GLY A 379 -23.07 7.31 23.91
CA GLY A 379 -22.57 5.95 23.70
C GLY A 379 -21.37 5.84 22.76
N LYS A 380 -20.84 6.93 22.21
CA LYS A 380 -19.66 6.92 21.35
C LYS A 380 -18.38 6.84 22.17
N THR A 381 -17.37 6.12 21.65
CA THR A 381 -16.03 6.10 22.24
C THR A 381 -15.41 7.49 22.18
N ILE A 382 -14.79 7.92 23.28
CA ILE A 382 -13.94 9.10 23.34
C ILE A 382 -12.53 8.66 23.02
N TYR A 383 -11.89 9.33 22.08
CA TYR A 383 -10.50 9.08 21.69
C TYR A 383 -9.63 10.24 22.18
N ALA A 384 -8.49 9.92 22.78
CA ALA A 384 -7.49 10.86 23.23
C ALA A 384 -6.23 10.76 22.38
N TYR A 385 -5.68 11.91 21.96
CA TYR A 385 -4.48 11.99 21.13
C TYR A 385 -3.67 13.26 21.48
N GLY A 386 -2.53 13.46 20.85
CA GLY A 386 -1.63 14.60 20.88
C GLY A 386 -1.84 15.67 21.98
N GLY A 387 -1.31 15.44 23.21
CA GLY A 387 -1.42 16.35 24.35
C GLY A 387 -2.60 16.06 25.29
N ASP A 388 -3.57 15.23 24.93
CA ASP A 388 -4.76 14.95 25.74
C ASP A 388 -4.47 14.17 27.03
N HIS A 389 -3.32 13.49 27.11
CA HIS A 389 -2.85 12.78 28.29
C HIS A 389 -1.98 13.66 29.21
N GLY A 390 -1.78 14.94 28.86
CA GLY A 390 -0.95 15.89 29.60
C GLY A 390 0.55 15.75 29.35
N GLU A 391 0.93 15.07 28.27
CA GLU A 391 2.29 14.99 27.78
C GLU A 391 2.76 16.35 27.22
N GLU A 392 4.02 16.73 27.49
CA GLU A 392 4.62 17.99 27.02
C GLU A 392 5.16 17.87 25.59
N ILE A 393 5.53 16.68 25.12
CA ILE A 393 6.07 16.41 23.81
C ILE A 393 5.02 15.65 22.99
N HIS A 394 4.45 16.31 22.01
CA HIS A 394 3.43 15.76 21.10
C HIS A 394 3.33 16.59 19.83
N ASP A 395 2.76 16.04 18.77
CA ASP A 395 2.61 16.67 17.47
C ASP A 395 1.14 17.08 17.19
N GLY A 396 0.32 17.19 18.26
CA GLY A 396 -1.07 17.64 18.19
C GLY A 396 -1.94 16.66 17.41
N ASN A 397 -2.61 17.16 16.35
CA ASN A 397 -3.48 16.36 15.50
C ASN A 397 -2.80 15.76 14.26
N PHE A 398 -1.46 15.78 14.17
CA PHE A 398 -0.72 15.11 13.09
C PHE A 398 -0.70 13.59 13.20
N CYS A 399 -1.43 13.03 14.12
CA CYS A 399 -1.73 11.61 14.26
C CYS A 399 -3.20 11.27 13.95
N MET A 400 -3.99 12.26 13.47
CA MET A 400 -5.43 12.13 13.12
C MET A 400 -5.61 12.36 11.62
N ASP A 401 -4.99 11.51 10.83
CA ASP A 401 -4.82 11.64 9.38
C ASP A 401 -5.03 10.32 8.65
N GLY A 402 -5.79 9.42 9.30
CA GLY A 402 -6.13 8.10 8.77
C GLY A 402 -7.23 8.11 7.71
N LEU A 403 -7.21 7.10 6.84
CA LEU A 403 -8.32 6.72 5.97
C LEU A 403 -9.40 5.91 6.72
N VAL A 404 -9.07 5.45 7.92
CA VAL A 404 -10.00 4.81 8.87
C VAL A 404 -9.84 5.41 10.26
N TYR A 405 -10.92 5.40 11.03
CA TYR A 405 -10.91 5.74 12.44
C TYR A 405 -10.08 4.73 13.26
N PRO A 406 -9.73 5.03 14.54
CA PRO A 406 -8.95 4.11 15.37
C PRO A 406 -9.58 2.72 15.49
N ASP A 407 -10.92 2.61 15.46
CA ASP A 407 -11.68 1.36 15.50
C ASP A 407 -11.87 0.69 14.13
N ARG A 408 -11.20 1.20 13.09
CA ARG A 408 -11.28 0.74 11.69
C ARG A 408 -12.63 1.04 11.00
N THR A 409 -13.48 1.87 11.57
CA THR A 409 -14.61 2.46 10.82
C THR A 409 -14.05 3.30 9.67
N VAL A 410 -14.64 3.15 8.49
CA VAL A 410 -14.15 3.75 7.24
C VAL A 410 -14.46 5.25 7.20
N HIS A 411 -13.46 6.08 6.89
CA HIS A 411 -13.64 7.49 6.53
C HIS A 411 -14.18 7.64 5.10
N THR A 412 -14.81 8.76 4.81
CA THR A 412 -15.32 9.07 3.46
C THR A 412 -14.19 9.06 2.40
N GLY A 413 -12.99 9.50 2.77
CA GLY A 413 -11.83 9.50 1.89
C GLY A 413 -11.42 8.12 1.40
N LEU A 414 -11.61 7.07 2.22
CA LEU A 414 -11.35 5.70 1.79
C LEU A 414 -12.35 5.21 0.74
N LEU A 415 -13.61 5.64 0.82
CA LEU A 415 -14.62 5.33 -0.20
C LEU A 415 -14.31 6.01 -1.54
N GLU A 416 -13.82 7.24 -1.50
CA GLU A 416 -13.34 7.96 -2.69
C GLU A 416 -12.13 7.24 -3.30
N TYR A 417 -11.11 6.90 -2.49
CA TYR A 417 -9.95 6.13 -2.92
C TYR A 417 -10.37 4.84 -3.64
N LYS A 418 -11.27 4.06 -3.02
CA LYS A 418 -11.79 2.82 -3.60
C LYS A 418 -12.32 3.02 -5.02
N ASN A 419 -13.10 4.08 -5.22
CA ASN A 419 -13.71 4.33 -6.52
C ASN A 419 -12.73 4.91 -7.53
N VAL A 420 -11.78 5.74 -7.11
CA VAL A 420 -10.70 6.24 -7.97
C VAL A 420 -9.82 5.08 -8.45
N TYR A 421 -9.45 4.16 -7.56
CA TYR A 421 -8.58 3.02 -7.89
C TYR A 421 -9.33 1.73 -8.25
N ARG A 422 -10.58 1.83 -8.75
CA ARG A 422 -11.33 0.67 -9.26
C ARG A 422 -10.60 0.01 -10.43
N PRO A 423 -10.75 -1.32 -10.60
CA PRO A 423 -9.98 -2.09 -11.58
C PRO A 423 -10.35 -1.81 -13.04
N ALA A 424 -11.53 -1.25 -13.28
CA ALA A 424 -11.99 -0.90 -14.62
C ALA A 424 -12.63 0.49 -14.64
N ARG A 425 -12.50 1.19 -15.76
CA ARG A 425 -13.15 2.48 -16.00
C ARG A 425 -13.71 2.57 -17.40
N VAL A 426 -14.84 3.27 -17.53
CA VAL A 426 -15.39 3.63 -18.83
C VAL A 426 -14.55 4.72 -19.50
N ILE A 427 -14.12 4.45 -20.71
CA ILE A 427 -13.45 5.43 -21.58
C ILE A 427 -14.48 6.16 -22.43
N SER A 428 -15.45 5.41 -22.99
CA SER A 428 -16.54 6.01 -23.77
C SER A 428 -17.76 5.10 -23.82
N TYR A 429 -18.91 5.71 -23.96
CA TYR A 429 -20.18 5.04 -24.26
C TYR A 429 -20.96 5.81 -25.31
N ASP A 430 -21.28 5.14 -26.42
CA ASP A 430 -22.17 5.68 -27.47
C ASP A 430 -23.56 5.05 -27.35
N LYS A 431 -24.53 5.82 -26.89
CA LYS A 431 -25.90 5.37 -26.67
C LYS A 431 -26.65 4.95 -27.95
N GLU A 432 -26.26 5.48 -29.13
CA GLU A 432 -26.93 5.19 -30.40
C GLU A 432 -26.51 3.80 -30.94
N SER A 433 -25.20 3.52 -30.91
CA SER A 433 -24.67 2.22 -31.34
C SER A 433 -24.68 1.18 -30.22
N GLY A 434 -24.64 1.63 -28.96
CA GLY A 434 -24.41 0.80 -27.78
C GLY A 434 -22.96 0.44 -27.56
N GLU A 435 -22.01 1.00 -28.33
CA GLU A 435 -20.60 0.73 -28.12
C GLU A 435 -20.14 1.26 -26.76
N LEU A 436 -19.55 0.38 -25.94
CA LEU A 436 -18.97 0.67 -24.66
C LEU A 436 -17.49 0.28 -24.69
N VAL A 437 -16.61 1.22 -24.34
CA VAL A 437 -15.16 1.01 -24.23
C VAL A 437 -14.77 1.09 -22.78
N LEU A 438 -14.07 0.06 -22.29
CA LEU A 438 -13.49 0.01 -20.94
C LEU A 438 -11.97 -0.10 -21.01
N HIS A 439 -11.31 0.51 -20.03
CA HIS A 439 -9.90 0.30 -19.75
C HIS A 439 -9.74 -0.59 -18.51
N ASN A 440 -8.78 -1.54 -18.57
CA ASN A 440 -8.41 -2.41 -17.47
C ASN A 440 -7.17 -1.85 -16.76
N TYR A 441 -7.30 -1.48 -15.48
CA TYR A 441 -6.22 -0.96 -14.62
C TYR A 441 -5.57 -2.03 -13.73
N MET A 442 -5.85 -3.30 -13.99
CA MET A 442 -5.15 -4.41 -13.35
C MET A 442 -3.79 -4.63 -13.97
N ASP A 443 -2.86 -5.18 -13.18
CA ASP A 443 -1.48 -5.37 -13.63
C ASP A 443 -1.28 -6.75 -14.30
N PHE A 444 -2.05 -7.78 -13.92
CA PHE A 444 -1.84 -9.16 -14.35
C PHE A 444 -3.08 -9.82 -14.95
N ASP A 445 -4.26 -9.64 -14.37
CA ASP A 445 -5.46 -10.36 -14.78
C ASP A 445 -6.20 -9.67 -15.93
N ASP A 446 -6.69 -10.46 -16.89
CA ASP A 446 -7.69 -10.01 -17.87
C ASP A 446 -8.99 -9.67 -17.12
N LEU A 447 -9.63 -8.57 -17.50
CA LEU A 447 -10.82 -8.06 -16.83
C LEU A 447 -11.93 -9.13 -16.71
N LYS A 448 -12.11 -9.97 -17.75
CA LYS A 448 -13.13 -11.05 -17.75
C LYS A 448 -12.89 -12.11 -16.68
N ASP A 449 -11.63 -12.27 -16.20
CA ASP A 449 -11.27 -13.29 -15.23
C ASP A 449 -11.39 -12.79 -13.78
N TYR A 450 -11.45 -11.46 -13.60
CA TYR A 450 -11.50 -10.80 -12.29
C TYR A 450 -12.82 -10.09 -12.01
N VAL A 451 -13.45 -9.43 -13.01
CA VAL A 451 -14.61 -8.55 -12.83
C VAL A 451 -15.86 -9.09 -13.52
N LYS A 452 -16.98 -9.08 -12.79
CA LYS A 452 -18.33 -9.20 -13.31
C LYS A 452 -18.96 -7.80 -13.31
N ILE A 453 -19.57 -7.37 -14.41
CA ILE A 453 -20.12 -6.03 -14.56
C ILE A 453 -21.65 -6.08 -14.60
N SER A 454 -22.30 -5.41 -13.66
CA SER A 454 -23.74 -5.13 -13.74
C SER A 454 -23.99 -3.69 -14.14
N TYR A 455 -25.20 -3.39 -14.64
CA TYR A 455 -25.58 -2.02 -14.96
C TYR A 455 -26.96 -1.68 -14.42
N GLU A 456 -27.15 -0.39 -14.16
CA GLU A 456 -28.43 0.25 -13.85
C GLU A 456 -28.59 1.49 -14.72
N LEU A 457 -29.76 1.62 -15.39
CA LEU A 457 -30.17 2.86 -16.05
C LEU A 457 -31.19 3.54 -15.14
N THR A 458 -30.88 4.78 -14.76
CA THR A 458 -31.79 5.60 -13.97
C THR A 458 -32.41 6.71 -14.83
N GLN A 459 -33.64 7.10 -14.50
CA GLN A 459 -34.31 8.28 -15.01
C GLN A 459 -34.84 9.07 -13.81
N ASP A 460 -34.43 10.32 -13.67
CA ASP A 460 -34.83 11.21 -12.58
C ASP A 460 -34.68 10.55 -11.19
N GLY A 461 -33.57 9.80 -11.00
CA GLY A 461 -33.22 9.09 -9.74
C GLY A 461 -33.90 7.72 -9.55
N LEU A 462 -34.77 7.26 -10.46
CA LEU A 462 -35.40 5.95 -10.38
C LEU A 462 -34.74 4.96 -11.35
N VAL A 463 -34.39 3.76 -10.87
CA VAL A 463 -33.91 2.67 -11.72
C VAL A 463 -35.02 2.18 -12.62
N ILE A 464 -34.85 2.31 -13.94
CA ILE A 464 -35.80 1.91 -14.97
C ILE A 464 -35.39 0.67 -15.77
N SER A 465 -34.09 0.35 -15.75
CA SER A 465 -33.55 -0.87 -16.37
C SER A 465 -32.29 -1.30 -15.62
N LYS A 466 -32.05 -2.61 -15.55
CA LYS A 466 -30.84 -3.19 -14.98
C LYS A 466 -30.51 -4.52 -15.65
N GLY A 467 -29.24 -4.93 -15.58
CA GLY A 467 -28.80 -6.21 -16.12
C GLY A 467 -27.31 -6.47 -15.84
N ILE A 468 -26.79 -7.49 -16.51
CA ILE A 468 -25.37 -7.89 -16.42
C ILE A 468 -24.80 -7.82 -17.83
N LEU A 469 -23.60 -7.25 -17.97
CA LEU A 469 -22.88 -7.25 -19.24
C LEU A 469 -22.36 -8.67 -19.53
N PRO A 470 -22.41 -9.12 -20.81
CA PRO A 470 -21.68 -10.29 -21.23
C PRO A 470 -20.19 -10.13 -20.96
N GLU A 471 -19.53 -11.21 -20.60
CA GLU A 471 -18.07 -11.22 -20.42
C GLU A 471 -17.35 -10.89 -21.73
N PHE A 472 -16.31 -10.08 -21.63
CA PHE A 472 -15.42 -9.75 -22.75
C PHE A 472 -14.01 -9.49 -22.24
N SER A 473 -13.03 -9.83 -23.07
CA SER A 473 -11.61 -9.73 -22.72
C SER A 473 -11.14 -8.28 -22.81
N VAL A 474 -10.47 -7.83 -21.76
CA VAL A 474 -9.68 -6.59 -21.74
C VAL A 474 -8.36 -6.92 -21.04
N ALA A 475 -7.29 -6.97 -21.81
CA ALA A 475 -5.97 -7.29 -21.28
C ALA A 475 -5.51 -6.26 -20.23
N PRO A 476 -4.60 -6.62 -19.31
CA PRO A 476 -4.00 -5.68 -18.36
C PRO A 476 -3.47 -4.43 -19.05
N HIS A 477 -3.72 -3.25 -18.46
CA HIS A 477 -3.35 -1.94 -18.99
C HIS A 477 -3.88 -1.64 -20.40
N GLY A 478 -4.88 -2.38 -20.87
CA GLY A 478 -5.44 -2.26 -22.21
C GLY A 478 -6.88 -1.76 -22.23
N GLU A 479 -7.36 -1.49 -23.43
CA GLU A 479 -8.75 -1.15 -23.70
C GLU A 479 -9.47 -2.30 -24.40
N GLY A 480 -10.76 -2.46 -24.10
CA GLY A 480 -11.61 -3.43 -24.76
C GLY A 480 -12.99 -2.85 -25.05
N LYS A 481 -13.60 -3.40 -26.09
CA LYS A 481 -14.92 -2.96 -26.56
C LYS A 481 -15.96 -4.04 -26.38
N THR A 482 -17.16 -3.63 -25.96
CA THR A 482 -18.35 -4.46 -25.91
C THR A 482 -19.55 -3.67 -26.40
N ASN A 483 -20.72 -4.31 -26.44
CA ASN A 483 -21.95 -3.64 -26.81
C ASN A 483 -22.99 -3.73 -25.69
N LEU A 484 -23.46 -2.57 -25.23
CA LEU A 484 -24.55 -2.43 -24.27
C LEU A 484 -25.63 -1.56 -24.88
N LYS A 485 -26.51 -2.17 -25.66
CA LYS A 485 -27.65 -1.46 -26.25
C LYS A 485 -28.80 -1.43 -25.28
N ILE A 486 -29.08 -0.27 -24.71
CA ILE A 486 -30.17 0.00 -23.79
C ILE A 486 -31.11 1.05 -24.38
N ASN A 487 -32.38 0.99 -24.00
CA ASN A 487 -33.35 1.99 -24.42
C ASN A 487 -33.31 3.18 -23.45
N VAL A 488 -32.66 4.28 -23.86
CA VAL A 488 -32.55 5.51 -23.07
C VAL A 488 -33.79 6.37 -23.37
N PRO A 489 -34.56 6.80 -22.34
CA PRO A 489 -35.70 7.72 -22.53
C PRO A 489 -35.24 9.04 -23.14
N GLU A 490 -36.12 9.60 -24.00
CA GLU A 490 -35.84 10.91 -24.61
C GLU A 490 -35.98 12.09 -23.65
N ASN A 491 -36.70 11.91 -22.54
CA ASN A 491 -36.97 12.94 -21.54
C ASN A 491 -36.42 12.54 -20.18
N GLY A 492 -36.11 13.54 -19.33
CA GLY A 492 -35.57 13.37 -17.98
C GLY A 492 -34.06 13.31 -17.95
N LYS A 493 -33.51 13.29 -16.73
CA LYS A 493 -32.09 13.07 -16.49
C LYS A 493 -31.84 11.57 -16.39
N CYS A 494 -31.12 11.03 -17.35
CA CYS A 494 -30.81 9.61 -17.37
C CYS A 494 -29.31 9.37 -17.16
N TYR A 495 -28.99 8.48 -16.23
CA TYR A 495 -27.61 8.02 -15.95
C TYR A 495 -27.51 6.52 -16.11
N LEU A 496 -26.46 6.09 -16.77
CA LEU A 496 -26.04 4.70 -16.85
C LEU A 496 -24.95 4.46 -15.81
N LYS A 497 -25.24 3.64 -14.81
CA LYS A 497 -24.29 3.21 -13.80
C LYS A 497 -23.79 1.80 -14.12
N LEU A 498 -22.48 1.63 -14.22
CA LEU A 498 -21.82 0.33 -14.32
C LEU A 498 -21.19 0.02 -12.97
N ILE A 499 -21.47 -1.16 -12.43
CA ILE A 499 -21.00 -1.60 -11.12
C ILE A 499 -20.08 -2.80 -11.33
N TYR A 500 -18.87 -2.69 -10.82
CA TYR A 500 -17.82 -3.70 -10.93
C TYR A 500 -17.83 -4.59 -9.70
N HIS A 501 -18.08 -5.89 -9.89
CA HIS A 501 -18.12 -6.89 -8.84
C HIS A 501 -16.94 -7.86 -9.00
N LEU A 502 -16.38 -8.32 -7.90
CA LEU A 502 -15.42 -9.41 -7.90
C LEU A 502 -16.10 -10.68 -8.45
N LYS A 503 -15.49 -11.32 -9.43
CA LYS A 503 -16.08 -12.45 -10.15
C LYS A 503 -16.01 -13.77 -9.38
N LYS A 504 -14.98 -13.95 -8.57
CA LYS A 504 -14.70 -15.16 -7.79
C LYS A 504 -14.14 -14.81 -6.43
N GLU A 505 -14.38 -15.62 -5.43
CA GLU A 505 -13.75 -15.50 -4.12
C GLU A 505 -12.22 -15.46 -4.23
N LEU A 506 -11.59 -14.53 -3.52
CA LEU A 506 -10.15 -14.40 -3.36
C LEU A 506 -9.81 -14.33 -1.86
N PRO A 507 -8.55 -14.52 -1.48
CA PRO A 507 -8.14 -14.29 -0.10
C PRO A 507 -8.56 -12.89 0.38
N LEU A 508 -9.27 -12.81 1.50
CA LEU A 508 -9.82 -11.59 2.11
C LEU A 508 -10.94 -10.88 1.31
N LEU A 509 -11.42 -11.44 0.22
CA LEU A 509 -12.48 -10.87 -0.61
C LEU A 509 -13.53 -11.91 -0.98
N ASP A 510 -14.78 -11.64 -0.64
CA ASP A 510 -15.91 -12.48 -1.03
C ASP A 510 -16.27 -12.28 -2.51
N GLU A 511 -16.80 -13.33 -3.14
CA GLU A 511 -17.45 -13.20 -4.45
C GLU A 511 -18.55 -12.14 -4.40
N ASP A 512 -18.75 -11.42 -5.50
CA ASP A 512 -19.68 -10.29 -5.62
C ASP A 512 -19.33 -9.03 -4.81
N HIS A 513 -18.15 -8.98 -4.14
CA HIS A 513 -17.68 -7.73 -3.52
C HIS A 513 -17.64 -6.59 -4.55
N ILE A 514 -18.24 -5.44 -4.22
CA ILE A 514 -18.22 -4.27 -5.12
C ILE A 514 -16.84 -3.63 -5.10
N LEU A 515 -16.19 -3.61 -6.26
CA LEU A 515 -14.85 -3.03 -6.46
C LEU A 515 -14.90 -1.53 -6.78
N GLY A 516 -16.02 -1.04 -7.28
CA GLY A 516 -16.26 0.34 -7.68
C GLY A 516 -17.35 0.47 -8.72
N PHE A 517 -17.51 1.68 -9.26
CA PHE A 517 -18.53 1.95 -10.28
C PHE A 517 -18.14 3.13 -11.17
N ASP A 518 -18.75 3.18 -12.37
CA ASP A 518 -18.84 4.37 -13.20
C ASP A 518 -20.31 4.82 -13.31
N GLU A 519 -20.51 6.13 -13.40
CA GLU A 519 -21.82 6.72 -13.69
C GLU A 519 -21.70 7.70 -14.85
N ILE A 520 -22.45 7.47 -15.91
CA ILE A 520 -22.37 8.21 -17.17
C ILE A 520 -23.69 8.89 -17.42
N GLU A 521 -23.69 10.19 -17.65
CA GLU A 521 -24.86 10.91 -18.13
C GLU A 521 -25.15 10.53 -19.60
N VAL A 522 -26.30 9.92 -19.84
CA VAL A 522 -26.69 9.46 -21.19
C VAL A 522 -27.82 10.28 -21.80
N SER A 523 -28.56 11.06 -21.01
CA SER A 523 -29.57 12.02 -21.49
C SER A 523 -29.83 13.09 -20.44
N GLN A 524 -29.90 14.36 -20.88
CA GLN A 524 -30.26 15.49 -20.06
C GLN A 524 -31.23 16.38 -20.88
N LYS A 525 -32.47 15.99 -20.99
CA LYS A 525 -33.49 16.85 -21.56
C LYS A 525 -34.44 17.29 -20.45
N ASP A 526 -34.74 18.58 -20.39
CA ASP A 526 -35.70 19.14 -19.44
C ASP A 526 -37.01 18.38 -19.48
N ALA A 527 -37.21 17.48 -18.51
CA ALA A 527 -38.52 17.00 -18.20
C ALA A 527 -39.11 17.92 -17.13
N LYS A 528 -40.30 18.40 -17.32
CA LYS A 528 -41.12 18.85 -16.20
C LYS A 528 -41.15 17.68 -15.23
N CYS A 529 -40.70 17.90 -14.02
CA CYS A 529 -40.56 16.87 -13.00
C CYS A 529 -41.92 16.24 -12.67
N GLN A 530 -42.30 15.19 -13.43
CA GLN A 530 -43.53 14.42 -13.20
C GLN A 530 -43.52 13.68 -11.85
N LEU A 531 -42.35 13.51 -11.27
CA LEU A 531 -42.17 12.92 -9.95
C LEU A 531 -42.69 13.84 -8.83
N ALA A 532 -42.48 15.15 -8.94
CA ALA A 532 -43.01 16.10 -7.95
C ALA A 532 -44.55 16.06 -7.94
N GLU A 533 -45.16 15.94 -9.12
CA GLU A 533 -46.65 15.82 -9.22
C GLU A 533 -47.14 14.49 -8.64
N LYS A 534 -46.47 13.36 -8.88
CA LYS A 534 -46.80 12.05 -8.29
C LYS A 534 -46.54 11.93 -6.80
N TRP A 535 -45.52 12.61 -6.29
CA TRP A 535 -45.21 12.64 -4.85
C TRP A 535 -46.24 13.48 -4.09
N VAL A 536 -46.66 14.60 -4.64
CA VAL A 536 -47.69 15.47 -4.07
C VAL A 536 -49.04 14.75 -4.01
N GLU A 537 -49.40 13.95 -5.03
CA GLU A 537 -50.66 13.16 -5.01
C GLU A 537 -50.68 11.99 -4.00
N LYS A 538 -49.51 11.49 -3.59
CA LYS A 538 -49.39 10.33 -2.66
C LYS A 538 -49.27 10.70 -1.18
N THR A 539 -48.98 11.95 -0.83
CA THR A 539 -48.66 12.40 0.52
C THR A 539 -49.78 13.15 1.23
N VAL A 540 -50.94 13.28 0.65
CA VAL A 540 -52.11 13.83 1.38
C VAL A 540 -52.79 12.71 2.17
N THR A 541 -52.17 12.31 3.28
CA THR A 541 -52.89 11.70 4.40
C THR A 541 -53.20 12.81 5.41
N ASP A 542 -54.41 12.79 5.95
CA ASP A 542 -55.07 13.77 6.83
C ASP A 542 -54.28 14.15 8.12
N SER A 543 -53.02 14.55 8.03
CA SER A 543 -52.35 15.23 9.11
C SER A 543 -51.96 16.65 8.64
N GLU A 544 -52.61 17.63 9.22
CA GLU A 544 -52.23 19.05 9.02
C GLU A 544 -50.80 19.27 9.45
N LEU A 545 -49.89 19.37 8.47
CA LEU A 545 -48.54 19.91 8.69
C LEU A 545 -48.69 21.40 9.01
N GLN A 546 -48.36 21.77 10.25
CA GLN A 546 -48.24 23.19 10.61
C GLN A 546 -46.83 23.65 10.25
N VAL A 547 -46.73 24.52 9.26
CA VAL A 547 -45.46 25.16 8.89
C VAL A 547 -45.47 26.58 9.42
N SER A 548 -44.45 26.94 10.23
CA SER A 548 -44.20 28.31 10.64
C SER A 548 -42.79 28.71 10.21
N GLU A 549 -42.63 29.95 9.79
CA GLU A 549 -41.36 30.49 9.32
C GLU A 549 -41.02 31.74 10.17
N ASP A 550 -39.77 31.84 10.61
CA ASP A 550 -39.18 33.04 11.16
C ASP A 550 -38.00 33.48 10.29
N ASP A 551 -37.34 34.61 10.63
CA ASP A 551 -36.25 35.21 9.84
C ASP A 551 -35.02 34.29 9.64
N THR A 552 -34.96 33.15 10.31
CA THR A 552 -33.78 32.24 10.32
C THR A 552 -34.12 30.78 10.16
N GLN A 553 -35.37 30.34 10.40
CA GLN A 553 -35.73 28.92 10.41
C GLN A 553 -37.16 28.65 9.91
N ILE A 554 -37.36 27.52 9.27
CA ILE A 554 -38.66 26.96 8.93
C ILE A 554 -38.94 25.83 9.92
N HIS A 555 -40.02 25.92 10.66
CA HIS A 555 -40.49 24.89 11.59
C HIS A 555 -41.61 24.09 10.94
N ILE A 556 -41.45 22.75 10.87
CA ILE A 556 -42.39 21.81 10.27
C ILE A 556 -43.01 20.92 11.36
#